data_3de0dc4d2deb56659a4ca97ab01cc9d0
#
_entry.id   3de0dc4d2deb56659a4ca97ab01cc9d0
#
_cell.length_a   1.000
_cell.length_b   1.000
_cell.length_c   1.000
_cell.angle_alpha   90.00
_cell.angle_beta   90.00
_cell.angle_gamma   90.00
#
_symmetry.space_group_name_H-M   'P 1'
#
loop_
_entity.id
_entity.type
_entity.pdbx_description
1 polymer ?
#
loop_
_entity_poly.entity_id
_entity_poly.type
_entity_poly.pdbx_seq_one_letter_code
_entity_poly.pdbx_strand_id
1 'polypeptide(L)'
;MPRSALNILVVDDNQTAAQALARVLQRSGDTVQVAFDGQSAIDALRREPPDVVLTDLKMEPVDGLAVLEAARAARPPIDVIVFTAFGGVEVAVRAMRMGARDFLTKPVSVEQIQSRLEGLRQAASPDAVTDPAVPTEGSDAITDFVALAQSSIAFRQQLTRAAEALSPVWIEGEVGSGRSFATRTLHRLGRRGGALQFCDAAQVSAWPDRGTVALIGVDELTDEQQRRLARQLREVPPALRLVGIAEPGSRARVTEGTLRADLYFALAVVTVAVPPLRQRPEDIAPLFQRALAASAARYRRPVPALDDGLVQRLGAYAWPGNLRELQNLAERWVIMGVDPKDLPQAPAPALRSLPVLEFGFSLSDYLESAERAILVEALRRSGGDRAAAGRLLGVERNALRYKLTKYGLADK
;
A
#
# COMPACT_ATOMS: atom_id res chain seq x y z
N MET A 1 16.01 -23.93 16.70
CA MET A 1 17.05 -23.16 16.01
C MET A 1 17.21 -21.84 16.73
N PRO A 2 18.41 -21.36 17.09
CA PRO A 2 18.58 -20.06 17.72
C PRO A 2 18.11 -18.97 16.75
N ARG A 3 17.26 -18.04 17.23
CA ARG A 3 16.83 -16.85 16.50
C ARG A 3 18.08 -16.03 16.18
N SER A 4 18.26 -15.62 14.91
CA SER A 4 19.34 -14.68 14.58
C SER A 4 19.06 -13.34 15.25
N ALA A 5 20.02 -12.84 16.05
CA ALA A 5 19.94 -11.54 16.68
C ALA A 5 19.98 -10.43 15.61
N LEU A 6 19.15 -9.40 15.77
CA LEU A 6 19.16 -8.21 14.91
C LEU A 6 19.92 -7.06 15.58
N ASN A 7 20.58 -6.24 14.76
CA ASN A 7 21.09 -4.95 15.16
C ASN A 7 20.00 -3.89 14.94
N ILE A 8 19.49 -3.30 16.00
CA ILE A 8 18.32 -2.40 15.97
C ILE A 8 18.75 -1.01 16.44
N LEU A 9 18.40 0.04 15.69
CA LEU A 9 18.50 1.41 16.14
C LEU A 9 17.13 1.92 16.56
N VAL A 10 16.97 2.30 17.82
CA VAL A 10 15.75 2.91 18.38
C VAL A 10 15.95 4.41 18.45
N VAL A 11 15.03 5.18 17.86
CA VAL A 11 15.08 6.65 17.79
C VAL A 11 13.78 7.23 18.35
N ASP A 12 13.89 7.95 19.46
CA ASP A 12 12.74 8.61 20.08
C ASP A 12 13.27 9.74 20.99
N ASP A 13 12.72 10.95 20.89
CA ASP A 13 13.10 12.10 21.70
C ASP A 13 12.69 11.92 23.18
N ASN A 14 11.73 11.06 23.46
CA ASN A 14 11.42 10.59 24.80
C ASN A 14 12.43 9.53 25.27
N GLN A 15 13.47 9.97 25.94
CA GLN A 15 14.56 9.12 26.43
C GLN A 15 14.07 7.92 27.26
N THR A 16 13.04 8.13 28.09
CA THR A 16 12.48 7.07 28.94
C THR A 16 11.82 5.99 28.09
N ALA A 17 11.05 6.37 27.06
CA ALA A 17 10.39 5.45 26.15
C ALA A 17 11.43 4.68 25.31
N ALA A 18 12.40 5.38 24.72
CA ALA A 18 13.48 4.79 23.94
C ALA A 18 14.28 3.76 24.73
N GLN A 19 14.69 4.10 25.95
CA GLN A 19 15.44 3.18 26.82
C GLN A 19 14.62 1.99 27.32
N ALA A 20 13.33 2.21 27.62
CA ALA A 20 12.43 1.11 28.01
C ALA A 20 12.28 0.10 26.88
N LEU A 21 12.06 0.59 25.66
CA LEU A 21 11.95 -0.24 24.46
C LEU A 21 13.27 -1.00 24.19
N ALA A 22 14.40 -0.31 24.25
CA ALA A 22 15.71 -0.93 24.05
C ALA A 22 15.97 -2.08 25.03
N ARG A 23 15.66 -1.90 26.32
CA ARG A 23 15.82 -2.96 27.35
C ARG A 23 14.97 -4.19 27.04
N VAL A 24 13.76 -3.98 26.53
CA VAL A 24 12.87 -5.08 26.17
C VAL A 24 13.42 -5.86 24.98
N LEU A 25 13.88 -5.18 23.94
CA LEU A 25 14.45 -5.81 22.74
C LEU A 25 15.78 -6.52 23.06
N GLN A 26 16.63 -5.95 23.91
CA GLN A 26 17.84 -6.60 24.39
C GLN A 26 17.56 -7.91 25.16
N ARG A 27 16.51 -7.93 25.98
CA ARG A 27 16.07 -9.18 26.67
C ARG A 27 15.59 -10.26 25.70
N SER A 28 15.17 -9.86 24.50
CA SER A 28 14.79 -10.80 23.44
C SER A 28 15.98 -11.32 22.63
N GLY A 29 17.21 -10.87 22.96
CA GLY A 29 18.44 -11.31 22.33
C GLY A 29 18.96 -10.42 21.21
N ASP A 30 18.35 -9.24 20.99
CA ASP A 30 18.78 -8.30 19.95
C ASP A 30 19.88 -7.35 20.46
N THR A 31 20.73 -6.86 19.57
CA THR A 31 21.67 -5.77 19.82
C THR A 31 20.96 -4.45 19.54
N VAL A 32 20.92 -3.54 20.51
CA VAL A 32 20.11 -2.32 20.38
C VAL A 32 20.96 -1.09 20.67
N GLN A 33 21.01 -0.19 19.71
CA GLN A 33 21.52 1.17 19.84
C GLN A 33 20.35 2.13 20.05
N VAL A 34 20.56 3.25 20.76
CA VAL A 34 19.54 4.25 21.02
C VAL A 34 20.04 5.62 20.61
N ALA A 35 19.22 6.35 19.88
CA ALA A 35 19.42 7.76 19.58
C ALA A 35 18.22 8.57 20.10
N PHE A 36 18.46 9.77 20.60
CA PHE A 36 17.44 10.60 21.24
C PHE A 36 16.99 11.78 20.36
N ASP A 37 17.53 11.87 19.16
CA ASP A 37 17.16 12.84 18.13
C ASP A 37 17.51 12.31 16.73
N GLY A 38 16.92 12.95 15.71
CA GLY A 38 17.11 12.49 14.34
C GLY A 38 18.54 12.67 13.81
N GLN A 39 19.28 13.70 14.28
CA GLN A 39 20.64 13.93 13.83
C GLN A 39 21.59 12.86 14.37
N SER A 40 21.49 12.53 15.65
CA SER A 40 22.24 11.45 16.28
C SER A 40 21.93 10.09 15.63
N ALA A 41 20.67 9.88 15.21
CA ALA A 41 20.28 8.68 14.48
C ALA A 41 20.94 8.61 13.11
N ILE A 42 20.94 9.69 12.32
CA ILE A 42 21.60 9.74 11.01
C ILE A 42 23.12 9.51 11.14
N ASP A 43 23.74 10.02 12.18
CA ASP A 43 25.16 9.81 12.44
C ASP A 43 25.44 8.36 12.87
N ALA A 44 24.53 7.72 13.61
CA ALA A 44 24.61 6.30 13.94
C ALA A 44 24.50 5.41 12.67
N LEU A 45 23.56 5.72 11.76
CA LEU A 45 23.41 5.01 10.49
C LEU A 45 24.70 5.01 9.64
N ARG A 46 25.46 6.10 9.70
CA ARG A 46 26.72 6.23 8.95
C ARG A 46 27.87 5.46 9.60
N ARG A 47 27.91 5.40 10.94
CA ARG A 47 29.00 4.75 11.70
C ARG A 47 28.86 3.24 11.74
N GLU A 48 27.66 2.77 12.03
CA GLU A 48 27.37 1.35 12.22
C GLU A 48 25.94 1.07 11.73
N PRO A 49 25.76 0.71 10.45
CA PRO A 49 24.44 0.47 9.87
C PRO A 49 23.70 -0.65 10.61
N PRO A 50 22.49 -0.41 11.15
CA PRO A 50 21.66 -1.44 11.76
C PRO A 50 20.92 -2.27 10.71
N ASP A 51 20.36 -3.41 11.11
CA ASP A 51 19.46 -4.20 10.26
C ASP A 51 18.10 -3.52 10.14
N VAL A 52 17.67 -2.80 11.18
CA VAL A 52 16.38 -2.09 11.21
C VAL A 52 16.43 -0.85 12.11
N VAL A 53 15.71 0.18 11.70
CA VAL A 53 15.47 1.39 12.48
C VAL A 53 14.03 1.41 12.98
N LEU A 54 13.85 1.70 14.26
CA LEU A 54 12.56 1.98 14.89
C LEU A 54 12.58 3.46 15.29
N THR A 55 11.84 4.31 14.57
CA THR A 55 11.90 5.77 14.79
C THR A 55 10.55 6.38 15.10
N ASP A 56 10.50 7.32 16.06
CA ASP A 56 9.38 8.24 16.14
C ASP A 56 9.40 9.19 14.93
N LEU A 57 8.22 9.57 14.47
CA LEU A 57 8.07 10.55 13.39
C LEU A 57 8.22 11.99 13.88
N LYS A 58 7.73 12.28 15.08
CA LYS A 58 7.65 13.65 15.59
C LYS A 58 8.79 13.92 16.58
N MET A 59 9.90 14.40 16.05
CA MET A 59 11.09 14.80 16.82
C MET A 59 11.63 16.13 16.30
N GLU A 60 12.31 16.90 17.13
CA GLU A 60 12.97 18.15 16.77
C GLU A 60 14.47 18.10 17.15
N PRO A 61 15.37 18.70 16.37
CA PRO A 61 15.15 19.51 15.15
C PRO A 61 15.06 18.68 13.87
N VAL A 62 15.39 17.38 13.88
CA VAL A 62 15.34 16.46 12.73
C VAL A 62 14.28 15.41 12.98
N ASP A 63 13.27 15.37 12.12
CA ASP A 63 12.13 14.46 12.25
C ASP A 63 12.44 13.03 11.79
N GLY A 64 11.54 12.09 12.10
CA GLY A 64 11.70 10.69 11.72
C GLY A 64 11.60 10.44 10.21
N LEU A 65 11.03 11.37 9.42
CA LEU A 65 11.04 11.26 7.96
C LEU A 65 12.44 11.49 7.38
N ALA A 66 13.20 12.42 7.95
CA ALA A 66 14.60 12.63 7.57
C ALA A 66 15.47 11.42 7.94
N VAL A 67 15.21 10.76 9.08
CA VAL A 67 15.88 9.51 9.47
C VAL A 67 15.53 8.39 8.49
N LEU A 68 14.26 8.28 8.09
CA LEU A 68 13.80 7.32 7.09
C LEU A 68 14.49 7.54 5.74
N GLU A 69 14.58 8.78 5.27
CA GLU A 69 15.25 9.12 4.02
C GLU A 69 16.72 8.72 4.05
N ALA A 70 17.43 9.04 5.14
CA ALA A 70 18.83 8.69 5.33
C ALA A 70 19.04 7.16 5.37
N ALA A 71 18.16 6.43 6.06
CA ALA A 71 18.22 4.97 6.15
C ALA A 71 17.97 4.30 4.78
N ARG A 72 17.03 4.84 3.99
CA ARG A 72 16.73 4.34 2.64
C ARG A 72 17.81 4.68 1.62
N ALA A 73 18.55 5.78 1.82
CA ALA A 73 19.69 6.16 0.99
C ALA A 73 20.96 5.33 1.30
N ALA A 74 21.01 4.60 2.41
CA ALA A 74 22.13 3.70 2.75
C ALA A 74 22.26 2.56 1.72
N ARG A 75 23.43 1.97 1.64
CA ARG A 75 23.73 0.84 0.75
C ARG A 75 24.33 -0.32 1.53
N PRO A 76 23.59 -1.44 1.74
CA PRO A 76 22.21 -1.67 1.31
C PRO A 76 21.21 -0.78 2.05
N PRO A 77 20.01 -0.55 1.48
CA PRO A 77 18.95 0.21 2.13
C PRO A 77 18.50 -0.46 3.43
N ILE A 78 18.38 0.32 4.51
CA ILE A 78 18.02 -0.16 5.84
C ILE A 78 16.50 -0.13 5.99
N ASP A 79 15.92 -1.18 6.55
CA ASP A 79 14.49 -1.23 6.86
C ASP A 79 14.12 -0.28 8.00
N VAL A 80 13.02 0.46 7.84
CA VAL A 80 12.55 1.44 8.83
C VAL A 80 11.11 1.15 9.22
N ILE A 81 10.84 1.03 10.50
CA ILE A 81 9.50 1.01 11.09
C ILE A 81 9.31 2.32 11.84
N VAL A 82 8.26 3.07 11.49
CA VAL A 82 8.01 4.37 12.10
C VAL A 82 6.92 4.32 13.16
N PHE A 83 7.10 5.07 14.24
CA PHE A 83 6.08 5.28 15.25
C PHE A 83 5.37 6.61 14.99
N THR A 84 4.05 6.64 15.17
CA THR A 84 3.26 7.86 14.97
C THR A 84 2.23 8.01 16.09
N ALA A 85 1.99 9.25 16.53
CA ALA A 85 0.91 9.56 17.45
C ALA A 85 -0.46 9.41 16.77
N PHE A 86 -1.49 9.22 17.56
CA PHE A 86 -2.88 9.12 17.10
C PHE A 86 -3.27 10.35 16.26
N GLY A 87 -3.71 10.15 15.01
CA GLY A 87 -4.10 11.23 14.08
C GLY A 87 -3.15 11.47 12.89
N GLY A 88 -1.98 10.85 12.87
CA GLY A 88 -0.97 11.06 11.83
C GLY A 88 -1.12 10.18 10.56
N VAL A 89 -2.35 9.88 10.11
CA VAL A 89 -2.57 9.02 8.92
C VAL A 89 -1.89 9.59 7.68
N GLU A 90 -1.94 10.90 7.47
CA GLU A 90 -1.26 11.55 6.33
C GLU A 90 0.26 11.39 6.42
N VAL A 91 0.81 11.51 7.62
CA VAL A 91 2.26 11.38 7.85
C VAL A 91 2.69 9.92 7.73
N ALA A 92 1.87 8.97 8.21
CA ALA A 92 2.11 7.54 8.03
C ALA A 92 2.08 7.14 6.54
N VAL A 93 1.10 7.64 5.77
CA VAL A 93 1.03 7.44 4.31
C VAL A 93 2.26 8.04 3.62
N ARG A 94 2.71 9.23 4.05
CA ARG A 94 3.93 9.85 3.53
C ARG A 94 5.16 9.00 3.85
N ALA A 95 5.31 8.50 5.07
CA ALA A 95 6.41 7.63 5.45
C ALA A 95 6.42 6.33 4.61
N MET A 96 5.25 5.73 4.37
CA MET A 96 5.14 4.54 3.52
C MET A 96 5.52 4.83 2.07
N ARG A 97 5.14 6.00 1.52
CA ARG A 97 5.58 6.43 0.18
C ARG A 97 7.08 6.67 0.09
N MET A 98 7.71 7.13 1.17
CA MET A 98 9.16 7.31 1.27
C MET A 98 9.90 5.98 1.50
N GLY A 99 9.20 4.86 1.54
CA GLY A 99 9.78 3.53 1.63
C GLY A 99 9.92 2.99 3.05
N ALA A 100 9.20 3.51 4.04
CA ALA A 100 9.09 2.86 5.33
C ALA A 100 8.54 1.44 5.15
N ARG A 101 9.15 0.47 5.83
CA ARG A 101 8.70 -0.92 5.80
C ARG A 101 7.34 -1.09 6.44
N ASP A 102 7.13 -0.41 7.57
CA ASP A 102 5.86 -0.43 8.29
C ASP A 102 5.73 0.81 9.19
N PHE A 103 4.54 1.00 9.75
CA PHE A 103 4.30 2.00 10.78
C PHE A 103 3.48 1.43 11.94
N LEU A 104 3.69 1.96 13.14
CA LEU A 104 2.97 1.60 14.34
C LEU A 104 2.42 2.86 15.01
N THR A 105 1.16 2.82 15.47
CA THR A 105 0.55 3.95 16.19
C THR A 105 0.82 3.84 17.69
N LYS A 106 1.31 4.90 18.31
CA LYS A 106 1.49 4.99 19.78
C LYS A 106 0.10 5.00 20.48
N PRO A 107 -0.10 4.29 21.61
CA PRO A 107 0.90 3.51 22.34
C PRO A 107 1.24 2.17 21.65
N VAL A 108 2.54 1.88 21.52
CA VAL A 108 3.02 0.67 20.85
C VAL A 108 3.27 -0.42 21.89
N SER A 109 2.71 -1.61 21.68
CA SER A 109 3.01 -2.75 22.54
C SER A 109 4.27 -3.48 22.09
N VAL A 110 4.94 -4.11 23.05
CA VAL A 110 6.16 -4.89 22.80
C VAL A 110 5.88 -6.04 21.82
N GLU A 111 4.74 -6.68 21.95
CA GLU A 111 4.31 -7.78 21.08
C GLU A 111 4.15 -7.33 19.63
N GLN A 112 3.66 -6.12 19.40
CA GLN A 112 3.54 -5.55 18.05
C GLN A 112 4.90 -5.36 17.42
N ILE A 113 5.87 -4.80 18.15
CA ILE A 113 7.23 -4.61 17.65
C ILE A 113 7.89 -5.97 17.38
N GLN A 114 7.81 -6.90 18.33
CA GLN A 114 8.40 -8.24 18.17
C GLN A 114 7.84 -8.98 16.98
N SER A 115 6.52 -8.89 16.73
CA SER A 115 5.88 -9.49 15.55
C SER A 115 6.44 -8.92 14.24
N ARG A 116 6.76 -7.62 14.18
CA ARG A 116 7.36 -6.99 12.99
C ARG A 116 8.84 -7.39 12.82
N LEU A 117 9.58 -7.47 13.92
CA LEU A 117 10.98 -7.91 13.90
C LEU A 117 11.13 -9.39 13.56
N GLU A 118 10.18 -10.25 13.95
CA GLU A 118 10.17 -11.66 13.57
C GLU A 118 10.10 -11.84 12.06
N GLY A 119 9.30 -11.03 11.37
CA GLY A 119 9.25 -10.99 9.91
C GLY A 119 10.60 -10.60 9.27
N LEU A 120 11.39 -9.74 9.94
CA LEU A 120 12.74 -9.39 9.51
C LEU A 120 13.75 -10.53 9.73
N ARG A 121 13.67 -11.21 10.88
CA ARG A 121 14.53 -12.38 11.19
C ARG A 121 14.32 -13.52 10.19
N GLN A 122 13.09 -13.73 9.76
CA GLN A 122 12.78 -14.75 8.75
C GLN A 122 13.28 -14.35 7.36
N ALA A 123 13.30 -13.06 7.05
CA ALA A 123 13.83 -12.55 5.78
C ALA A 123 15.37 -12.55 5.71
N ALA A 124 16.05 -12.49 6.85
CA ALA A 124 17.51 -12.54 6.93
C ALA A 124 18.10 -13.97 6.79
N SER A 125 17.25 -15.02 6.80
CA SER A 125 17.68 -16.38 6.45
C SER A 125 17.74 -16.52 4.93
N PRO A 126 18.85 -17.05 4.34
CA PRO A 126 19.04 -17.08 2.88
C PRO A 126 17.99 -17.87 2.10
N ASP A 127 17.06 -18.54 2.77
CA ASP A 127 16.06 -19.44 2.18
C ASP A 127 14.60 -18.97 2.27
N ALA A 128 14.29 -17.77 2.79
CA ALA A 128 12.90 -17.38 2.99
C ALA A 128 12.65 -15.87 2.89
N VAL A 129 12.44 -15.36 1.68
CA VAL A 129 11.68 -14.11 1.49
C VAL A 129 10.20 -14.45 1.59
N THR A 130 9.67 -14.50 2.82
CA THR A 130 8.23 -14.59 3.09
C THR A 130 7.72 -13.28 3.64
N ASP A 131 6.83 -12.63 2.89
CA ASP A 131 6.04 -11.47 3.29
C ASP A 131 5.16 -11.83 4.51
N PRO A 132 5.21 -11.10 5.64
CA PRO A 132 4.43 -11.40 6.82
C PRO A 132 3.03 -10.82 6.68
N ALA A 133 2.10 -11.57 6.18
CA ALA A 133 0.66 -11.51 6.46
C ALA A 133 -0.20 -12.24 5.41
N VAL A 134 -0.04 -13.56 5.31
CA VAL A 134 -1.12 -14.40 4.81
C VAL A 134 -1.07 -15.71 5.62
N PRO A 135 -2.19 -16.18 6.18
CA PRO A 135 -2.26 -17.48 6.80
C PRO A 135 -1.85 -18.55 5.77
N THR A 136 -0.79 -19.28 6.07
CA THR A 136 -0.33 -20.45 5.31
C THR A 136 -1.17 -21.64 5.71
N GLU A 137 -1.48 -22.40 4.69
CA GLU A 137 -1.89 -23.81 4.64
C GLU A 137 -3.38 -24.08 4.44
N GLY A 138 -3.69 -24.66 3.29
CA GLY A 138 -4.82 -25.56 3.10
C GLY A 138 -6.03 -25.06 2.33
N SER A 139 -6.03 -23.85 1.79
CA SER A 139 -7.15 -23.35 0.97
C SER A 139 -6.75 -23.21 -0.50
N ASP A 140 -7.60 -23.70 -1.40
CA ASP A 140 -7.42 -23.54 -2.85
C ASP A 140 -7.22 -22.06 -3.22
N ALA A 141 -6.20 -21.78 -4.04
CA ALA A 141 -5.79 -20.43 -4.39
C ALA A 141 -6.92 -19.53 -4.97
N ILE A 142 -7.96 -20.15 -5.49
CA ILE A 142 -9.14 -19.50 -6.05
C ILE A 142 -10.18 -19.19 -4.98
N THR A 143 -10.32 -20.07 -3.97
CA THR A 143 -11.31 -19.94 -2.89
C THR A 143 -11.02 -18.77 -1.97
N ASP A 144 -9.75 -18.39 -1.85
CA ASP A 144 -9.31 -17.24 -1.06
C ASP A 144 -9.51 -15.89 -1.76
N PHE A 145 -9.85 -15.90 -3.04
CA PHE A 145 -10.02 -14.70 -3.83
C PHE A 145 -11.45 -14.16 -3.68
N VAL A 146 -11.63 -13.13 -2.87
CA VAL A 146 -12.90 -12.39 -2.82
C VAL A 146 -13.10 -11.65 -4.14
N ALA A 147 -14.15 -11.98 -4.87
CA ALA A 147 -14.47 -11.37 -6.16
C ALA A 147 -15.99 -11.30 -6.32
N LEU A 148 -16.62 -10.32 -5.67
CA LEU A 148 -18.03 -9.99 -5.82
C LEU A 148 -18.21 -8.85 -6.83
N ALA A 149 -17.32 -7.86 -6.79
CA ALA A 149 -17.33 -6.76 -7.74
C ALA A 149 -17.00 -7.23 -9.16
N GLN A 150 -17.64 -6.63 -10.15
CA GLN A 150 -17.39 -6.95 -11.57
C GLN A 150 -15.92 -6.76 -11.96
N SER A 151 -15.27 -5.72 -11.42
CA SER A 151 -13.82 -5.46 -11.61
C SER A 151 -12.95 -6.59 -11.05
N SER A 152 -13.30 -7.15 -9.90
CA SER A 152 -12.58 -8.29 -9.29
C SER A 152 -12.82 -9.59 -10.03
N ILE A 153 -14.02 -9.81 -10.57
CA ILE A 153 -14.34 -10.96 -11.43
C ILE A 153 -13.50 -10.90 -12.70
N ALA A 154 -13.47 -9.75 -13.38
CA ALA A 154 -12.67 -9.54 -14.58
C ALA A 154 -11.16 -9.71 -14.31
N PHE A 155 -10.67 -9.15 -13.20
CA PHE A 155 -9.29 -9.31 -12.77
C PHE A 155 -8.93 -10.78 -12.51
N ARG A 156 -9.78 -11.52 -11.79
CA ARG A 156 -9.58 -12.95 -11.55
C ARG A 156 -9.48 -13.74 -12.86
N GLN A 157 -10.35 -13.46 -13.82
CA GLN A 157 -10.32 -14.10 -15.14
C GLN A 157 -9.03 -13.80 -15.91
N GLN A 158 -8.58 -12.53 -15.90
CA GLN A 158 -7.32 -12.14 -16.51
C GLN A 158 -6.13 -12.86 -15.86
N LEU A 159 -6.12 -12.93 -14.52
CA LEU A 159 -5.06 -13.61 -13.77
C LEU A 159 -5.02 -15.10 -14.08
N THR A 160 -6.18 -15.75 -14.19
CA THR A 160 -6.27 -17.18 -14.55
C THR A 160 -5.71 -17.44 -15.95
N ARG A 161 -6.12 -16.63 -16.94
CA ARG A 161 -5.57 -16.73 -18.32
C ARG A 161 -4.05 -16.48 -18.36
N ALA A 162 -3.58 -15.45 -17.60
CA ALA A 162 -2.16 -15.17 -17.50
C ALA A 162 -1.38 -16.32 -16.85
N ALA A 163 -2.00 -17.10 -15.96
CA ALA A 163 -1.38 -18.24 -15.30
C ALA A 163 -1.08 -19.39 -16.27
N GLU A 164 -1.91 -19.59 -17.29
CA GLU A 164 -1.73 -20.62 -18.31
C GLU A 164 -0.55 -20.34 -19.25
N ALA A 165 -0.25 -19.07 -19.51
CA ALA A 165 0.84 -18.66 -20.38
C ALA A 165 2.22 -18.87 -19.73
N LEU A 166 3.24 -19.19 -20.56
CA LEU A 166 4.66 -19.26 -20.14
C LEU A 166 5.33 -17.89 -20.08
N SER A 167 4.72 -16.92 -20.73
CA SER A 167 5.27 -15.59 -20.93
C SER A 167 5.43 -14.81 -19.62
N PRO A 168 6.34 -13.84 -19.59
CA PRO A 168 6.43 -12.87 -18.52
C PRO A 168 5.11 -12.12 -18.30
N VAL A 169 4.81 -11.79 -17.06
CA VAL A 169 3.58 -11.11 -16.68
C VAL A 169 3.92 -9.80 -15.98
N TRP A 170 3.28 -8.71 -16.41
CA TRP A 170 3.40 -7.41 -15.79
C TRP A 170 2.16 -7.14 -14.93
N ILE A 171 2.35 -6.99 -13.63
CA ILE A 171 1.27 -6.71 -12.66
C ILE A 171 1.35 -5.25 -12.24
N GLU A 172 0.36 -4.46 -12.65
CA GLU A 172 0.21 -3.07 -12.24
C GLU A 172 -0.86 -2.93 -11.17
N GLY A 173 -0.64 -2.03 -10.23
CA GLY A 173 -1.64 -1.69 -9.23
C GLY A 173 -1.10 -0.69 -8.21
N GLU A 174 -2.00 -0.01 -7.54
CA GLU A 174 -1.64 0.92 -6.47
C GLU A 174 -1.00 0.20 -5.27
N VAL A 175 -0.26 0.97 -4.46
CA VAL A 175 0.27 0.46 -3.19
C VAL A 175 -0.87 -0.11 -2.34
N GLY A 176 -0.65 -1.30 -1.79
CA GLY A 176 -1.66 -1.97 -0.95
C GLY A 176 -2.83 -2.61 -1.71
N SER A 177 -2.92 -2.51 -3.04
CA SER A 177 -4.04 -3.08 -3.82
C SER A 177 -4.08 -4.61 -3.86
N GLY A 178 -2.96 -5.27 -3.54
CA GLY A 178 -2.84 -6.74 -3.54
C GLY A 178 -1.96 -7.30 -4.67
N ARG A 179 -1.02 -6.53 -5.20
CA ARG A 179 -0.07 -6.99 -6.25
C ARG A 179 0.67 -8.28 -5.86
N SER A 180 1.17 -8.35 -4.62
CA SER A 180 1.86 -9.55 -4.13
C SER A 180 0.91 -10.75 -4.01
N PHE A 181 -0.34 -10.53 -3.60
CA PHE A 181 -1.36 -11.58 -3.59
C PHE A 181 -1.66 -12.08 -5.01
N ALA A 182 -1.81 -11.17 -5.97
CA ALA A 182 -1.98 -11.51 -7.38
C ALA A 182 -0.82 -12.37 -7.91
N THR A 183 0.41 -12.01 -7.56
CA THR A 183 1.62 -12.75 -7.94
C THR A 183 1.65 -14.16 -7.35
N ARG A 184 1.31 -14.32 -6.07
CA ARG A 184 1.20 -15.66 -5.43
C ARG A 184 0.11 -16.50 -6.07
N THR A 185 -1.04 -15.89 -6.35
CA THR A 185 -2.16 -16.56 -7.03
C THR A 185 -1.77 -17.00 -8.43
N LEU A 186 -1.10 -16.13 -9.20
CA LEU A 186 -0.57 -16.44 -10.52
C LEU A 186 0.40 -17.64 -10.49
N HIS A 187 1.34 -17.65 -9.53
CA HIS A 187 2.29 -18.75 -9.35
C HIS A 187 1.56 -20.07 -9.03
N ARG A 188 0.62 -20.07 -8.08
CA ARG A 188 -0.14 -21.27 -7.69
C ARG A 188 -1.01 -21.81 -8.83
N LEU A 189 -1.72 -20.93 -9.54
CA LEU A 189 -2.55 -21.32 -10.68
C LEU A 189 -1.73 -21.89 -11.82
N GLY A 190 -0.53 -21.37 -12.04
CA GLY A 190 0.38 -21.82 -13.10
C GLY A 190 0.93 -23.21 -12.88
N ARG A 191 0.71 -23.85 -11.72
CA ARG A 191 1.15 -25.22 -11.33
C ARG A 191 2.59 -25.53 -11.70
N ARG A 192 3.47 -24.52 -11.67
CA ARG A 192 4.88 -24.66 -12.06
C ARG A 192 5.69 -25.15 -10.88
N GLY A 193 6.51 -26.14 -11.13
CA GLY A 193 7.51 -26.59 -10.15
C GLY A 193 8.51 -25.48 -9.84
N GLY A 194 9.03 -25.45 -8.61
CA GLY A 194 9.97 -24.44 -8.14
C GLY A 194 9.31 -23.42 -7.21
N ALA A 195 10.13 -22.61 -6.57
CA ALA A 195 9.69 -21.61 -5.60
C ALA A 195 9.22 -20.30 -6.28
N LEU A 196 8.38 -19.54 -5.58
CA LEU A 196 8.13 -18.14 -5.87
C LEU A 196 9.10 -17.29 -5.04
N GLN A 197 9.87 -16.46 -5.72
CA GLN A 197 10.79 -15.52 -5.08
C GLN A 197 10.40 -14.09 -5.45
N PHE A 198 10.37 -13.21 -4.43
CA PHE A 198 10.23 -11.78 -4.62
C PHE A 198 11.62 -11.16 -4.53
N CYS A 199 12.02 -10.45 -5.56
CA CYS A 199 13.34 -9.81 -5.66
C CYS A 199 13.16 -8.32 -5.93
N ASP A 200 13.96 -7.50 -5.27
CA ASP A 200 14.14 -6.11 -5.68
C ASP A 200 14.80 -6.08 -7.07
N ALA A 201 14.17 -5.42 -8.02
CA ALA A 201 14.65 -5.35 -9.39
C ALA A 201 16.07 -4.72 -9.52
N ALA A 202 16.44 -3.84 -8.56
CA ALA A 202 17.77 -3.25 -8.51
C ALA A 202 18.87 -4.21 -8.04
N GLN A 203 18.50 -5.30 -7.35
CA GLN A 203 19.45 -6.20 -6.67
C GLN A 203 19.57 -7.58 -7.33
N VAL A 204 18.89 -7.82 -8.44
CA VAL A 204 18.99 -9.11 -9.14
C VAL A 204 20.44 -9.37 -9.53
N SER A 205 20.96 -10.53 -9.12
CA SER A 205 22.33 -10.96 -9.41
C SER A 205 22.40 -12.31 -10.14
N ALA A 206 21.43 -13.18 -9.94
CA ALA A 206 21.36 -14.50 -10.57
C ALA A 206 19.90 -14.94 -10.72
N TRP A 207 19.65 -15.89 -11.62
CA TRP A 207 18.36 -16.47 -11.88
C TRP A 207 18.31 -17.93 -11.37
N PRO A 208 17.24 -18.35 -10.67
CA PRO A 208 17.02 -19.75 -10.38
C PRO A 208 16.66 -20.50 -11.67
N ASP A 209 16.96 -21.79 -11.72
CA ASP A 209 16.73 -22.61 -12.93
C ASP A 209 15.25 -22.74 -13.29
N ARG A 210 14.36 -22.67 -12.31
CA ARG A 210 12.91 -22.83 -12.48
C ARG A 210 12.11 -22.13 -11.38
N GLY A 211 10.82 -21.93 -11.59
CA GLY A 211 9.91 -21.32 -10.63
C GLY A 211 9.33 -20.01 -11.12
N THR A 212 9.14 -19.07 -10.22
CA THR A 212 8.67 -17.71 -10.54
C THR A 212 9.50 -16.68 -9.78
N VAL A 213 10.02 -15.70 -10.48
CA VAL A 213 10.69 -14.54 -9.88
C VAL A 213 9.83 -13.30 -10.11
N ALA A 214 9.43 -12.66 -9.04
CA ALA A 214 8.69 -11.41 -9.03
C ALA A 214 9.65 -10.25 -8.78
N LEU A 215 9.80 -9.38 -9.75
CA LEU A 215 10.66 -8.20 -9.74
C LEU A 215 9.86 -7.01 -9.21
N ILE A 216 10.24 -6.49 -8.04
CA ILE A 216 9.59 -5.35 -7.40
C ILE A 216 10.35 -4.07 -7.75
N GLY A 217 9.62 -2.97 -8.00
CA GLY A 217 10.22 -1.65 -8.23
C GLY A 217 10.92 -1.52 -9.59
N VAL A 218 10.49 -2.27 -10.59
CA VAL A 218 11.07 -2.16 -11.95
C VAL A 218 10.90 -0.76 -12.54
N ASP A 219 9.83 -0.09 -12.17
CA ASP A 219 9.47 1.27 -12.57
C ASP A 219 10.18 2.37 -11.76
N GLU A 220 10.91 2.00 -10.71
CA GLU A 220 11.69 2.90 -9.85
C GLU A 220 13.20 2.85 -10.16
N LEU A 221 13.62 1.98 -11.08
CA LEU A 221 15.02 1.79 -11.43
C LEU A 221 15.62 3.02 -12.14
N THR A 222 16.86 3.36 -11.79
CA THR A 222 17.66 4.33 -12.56
C THR A 222 17.95 3.80 -13.97
N ASP A 223 18.28 4.66 -14.91
CA ASP A 223 18.59 4.26 -16.30
C ASP A 223 19.74 3.23 -16.36
N GLU A 224 20.75 3.34 -15.52
CA GLU A 224 21.84 2.37 -15.41
C GLU A 224 21.36 1.00 -14.91
N GLN A 225 20.51 1.00 -13.87
CA GLN A 225 19.91 -0.23 -13.34
C GLN A 225 18.98 -0.90 -14.36
N GLN A 226 18.20 -0.11 -15.10
CA GLN A 226 17.34 -0.61 -16.17
C GLN A 226 18.18 -1.27 -17.29
N ARG A 227 19.29 -0.66 -17.71
CA ARG A 227 20.22 -1.26 -18.69
C ARG A 227 20.85 -2.55 -18.18
N ARG A 228 21.20 -2.60 -16.89
CA ARG A 228 21.75 -3.81 -16.27
C ARG A 228 20.70 -4.92 -16.27
N LEU A 229 19.50 -4.65 -15.79
CA LEU A 229 18.40 -5.62 -15.74
C LEU A 229 18.04 -6.12 -17.15
N ALA A 230 17.93 -5.22 -18.14
CA ALA A 230 17.65 -5.60 -19.53
C ALA A 230 18.69 -6.56 -20.11
N ARG A 231 19.97 -6.45 -19.72
CA ARG A 231 21.01 -7.41 -20.10
C ARG A 231 20.82 -8.75 -19.41
N GLN A 232 20.55 -8.75 -18.11
CA GLN A 232 20.33 -9.98 -17.33
C GLN A 232 19.09 -10.77 -17.77
N LEU A 233 18.05 -10.08 -18.30
CA LEU A 233 16.85 -10.75 -18.84
C LEU A 233 17.17 -11.69 -20.03
N ARG A 234 18.30 -11.52 -20.71
CA ARG A 234 18.72 -12.42 -21.81
C ARG A 234 19.24 -13.77 -21.32
N GLU A 235 19.59 -13.85 -20.03
CA GLU A 235 20.16 -15.06 -19.43
C GLU A 235 19.12 -15.82 -18.61
N VAL A 236 17.85 -15.41 -18.69
CA VAL A 236 16.75 -16.04 -17.93
C VAL A 236 16.48 -17.45 -18.43
N PRO A 237 16.51 -18.48 -17.55
CA PRO A 237 16.21 -19.84 -17.93
C PRO A 237 14.78 -19.99 -18.50
N PRO A 238 14.57 -20.82 -19.53
CA PRO A 238 13.25 -20.97 -20.17
C PRO A 238 12.18 -21.55 -19.22
N ALA A 239 12.57 -22.27 -18.18
CA ALA A 239 11.66 -22.82 -17.16
C ALA A 239 11.29 -21.82 -16.05
N LEU A 240 11.90 -20.62 -16.06
CA LEU A 240 11.64 -19.57 -15.10
C LEU A 240 10.57 -18.61 -15.62
N ARG A 241 9.55 -18.32 -14.81
CA ARG A 241 8.60 -17.25 -15.10
C ARG A 241 9.04 -15.95 -14.43
N LEU A 242 9.01 -14.87 -15.18
CA LEU A 242 9.19 -13.53 -14.63
C LEU A 242 7.85 -12.83 -14.41
N VAL A 243 7.76 -12.08 -13.32
CA VAL A 243 6.63 -11.21 -13.02
C VAL A 243 7.17 -9.82 -12.68
N GLY A 244 6.91 -8.82 -13.51
CA GLY A 244 7.19 -7.42 -13.18
C GLY A 244 6.08 -6.87 -12.31
N ILE A 245 6.43 -6.22 -11.19
CA ILE A 245 5.47 -5.57 -10.29
C ILE A 245 5.76 -4.08 -10.29
N ALA A 246 4.77 -3.28 -10.68
CA ALA A 246 4.91 -1.84 -10.83
C ALA A 246 3.67 -1.07 -10.34
N GLU A 247 3.81 0.23 -10.19
CA GLU A 247 2.70 1.14 -10.02
C GLU A 247 1.98 1.41 -11.36
N PRO A 248 0.72 1.90 -11.33
CA PRO A 248 -0.01 2.22 -12.55
C PRO A 248 0.71 3.27 -13.40
N GLY A 249 0.59 3.15 -14.72
CA GLY A 249 1.12 4.15 -15.65
C GLY A 249 2.46 3.81 -16.30
N SER A 250 2.93 2.56 -16.22
CA SER A 250 4.21 2.13 -16.83
C SER A 250 4.29 2.45 -18.32
N ARG A 251 3.17 2.34 -19.06
CA ARG A 251 3.15 2.67 -20.48
C ARG A 251 3.39 4.16 -20.76
N ALA A 252 2.84 5.05 -19.93
CA ALA A 252 3.13 6.49 -20.02
C ALA A 252 4.60 6.76 -19.76
N ARG A 253 5.20 6.15 -18.73
CA ARG A 253 6.63 6.25 -18.42
C ARG A 253 7.53 5.78 -19.56
N VAL A 254 7.11 4.77 -20.33
CA VAL A 254 7.83 4.36 -21.55
C VAL A 254 7.78 5.45 -22.61
N THR A 255 6.62 6.09 -22.80
CA THR A 255 6.47 7.20 -23.76
C THR A 255 7.28 8.43 -23.35
N GLU A 256 7.36 8.70 -22.04
CA GLU A 256 8.15 9.79 -21.46
C GLU A 256 9.65 9.49 -21.40
N GLY A 257 10.07 8.25 -21.71
CA GLY A 257 11.46 7.82 -21.69
C GLY A 257 12.04 7.57 -20.30
N THR A 258 11.23 7.62 -19.25
CA THR A 258 11.66 7.32 -17.85
C THR A 258 11.73 5.83 -17.56
N LEU A 259 10.97 5.01 -18.33
CA LEU A 259 11.07 3.56 -18.34
C LEU A 259 11.50 3.11 -19.74
N ARG A 260 12.56 2.32 -19.82
CA ARG A 260 13.09 1.82 -21.10
C ARG A 260 12.10 0.89 -21.78
N ALA A 261 11.85 1.13 -23.06
CA ALA A 261 10.91 0.34 -23.85
C ALA A 261 11.34 -1.14 -23.97
N ASP A 262 12.64 -1.41 -24.16
CA ASP A 262 13.17 -2.77 -24.27
C ASP A 262 12.95 -3.59 -22.98
N LEU A 263 13.14 -2.98 -21.82
CA LEU A 263 12.88 -3.61 -20.53
C LEU A 263 11.38 -3.86 -20.31
N TYR A 264 10.56 -2.85 -20.56
CA TYR A 264 9.11 -2.95 -20.39
C TYR A 264 8.52 -4.05 -21.29
N PHE A 265 8.80 -4.04 -22.60
CA PHE A 265 8.26 -5.04 -23.52
C PHE A 265 8.81 -6.45 -23.29
N ALA A 266 10.00 -6.60 -22.73
CA ALA A 266 10.51 -7.90 -22.34
C ALA A 266 9.72 -8.51 -21.16
N LEU A 267 9.20 -7.70 -20.24
CA LEU A 267 8.47 -8.14 -19.05
C LEU A 267 6.95 -8.04 -19.19
N ALA A 268 6.43 -7.15 -20.01
CA ALA A 268 5.00 -6.85 -20.18
C ALA A 268 4.37 -7.58 -21.37
N VAL A 269 4.68 -8.86 -21.55
CA VAL A 269 4.05 -9.68 -22.61
C VAL A 269 2.56 -9.87 -22.29
N VAL A 270 2.24 -10.10 -21.04
CA VAL A 270 0.87 -10.12 -20.52
C VAL A 270 0.78 -9.08 -19.39
N THR A 271 -0.13 -8.13 -19.51
CA THR A 271 -0.36 -7.12 -18.47
C THR A 271 -1.64 -7.43 -17.70
N VAL A 272 -1.55 -7.39 -16.38
CA VAL A 272 -2.67 -7.59 -15.45
C VAL A 272 -2.76 -6.39 -14.52
N ALA A 273 -3.88 -5.68 -14.56
CA ALA A 273 -4.13 -4.54 -13.68
C ALA A 273 -4.91 -4.98 -12.43
N VAL A 274 -4.35 -4.72 -11.26
CA VAL A 274 -5.02 -4.97 -9.98
C VAL A 274 -5.93 -3.79 -9.66
N PRO A 275 -7.25 -3.98 -9.61
CA PRO A 275 -8.17 -2.87 -9.35
C PRO A 275 -7.97 -2.33 -7.93
N PRO A 276 -7.91 -1.00 -7.74
CA PRO A 276 -7.88 -0.40 -6.42
C PRO A 276 -9.19 -0.67 -5.66
N LEU A 277 -9.15 -0.65 -4.34
CA LEU A 277 -10.26 -1.06 -3.50
C LEU A 277 -11.54 -0.24 -3.74
N ARG A 278 -11.41 1.05 -4.04
CA ARG A 278 -12.54 1.93 -4.40
C ARG A 278 -13.28 1.56 -5.68
N GLN A 279 -12.68 0.75 -6.58
CA GLN A 279 -13.32 0.24 -7.79
C GLN A 279 -14.01 -1.12 -7.57
N ARG A 280 -13.98 -1.63 -6.34
CA ARG A 280 -14.61 -2.91 -5.97
C ARG A 280 -15.31 -2.80 -4.60
N PRO A 281 -16.28 -1.87 -4.47
CA PRO A 281 -16.96 -1.60 -3.20
C PRO A 281 -17.67 -2.82 -2.61
N GLU A 282 -18.17 -3.73 -3.46
CA GLU A 282 -18.86 -4.96 -3.06
C GLU A 282 -17.92 -5.94 -2.34
N ASP A 283 -16.63 -5.87 -2.62
CA ASP A 283 -15.62 -6.72 -1.96
C ASP A 283 -15.20 -6.19 -0.59
N ILE A 284 -15.45 -4.92 -0.28
CA ILE A 284 -14.92 -4.24 0.91
C ILE A 284 -15.43 -4.91 2.19
N ALA A 285 -16.73 -5.12 2.31
CA ALA A 285 -17.32 -5.71 3.53
C ALA A 285 -16.79 -7.14 3.79
N PRO A 286 -16.80 -8.09 2.83
CA PRO A 286 -16.25 -9.42 3.06
C PRO A 286 -14.75 -9.43 3.29
N LEU A 287 -13.98 -8.55 2.64
CA LEU A 287 -12.54 -8.40 2.90
C LEU A 287 -12.27 -7.86 4.29
N PHE A 288 -13.09 -6.91 4.76
CA PHE A 288 -12.98 -6.36 6.09
C PHE A 288 -13.36 -7.38 7.17
N GLN A 289 -14.46 -8.14 6.98
CA GLN A 289 -14.83 -9.24 7.88
C GLN A 289 -13.72 -10.28 8.01
N ARG A 290 -13.08 -10.62 6.90
CA ARG A 290 -11.95 -11.56 6.88
C ARG A 290 -10.73 -11.01 7.61
N ALA A 291 -10.43 -9.73 7.44
CA ALA A 291 -9.35 -9.06 8.16
C ALA A 291 -9.64 -8.98 9.67
N LEU A 292 -10.89 -8.71 10.08
CA LEU A 292 -11.32 -8.76 11.47
C LEU A 292 -11.17 -10.16 12.07
N ALA A 293 -11.63 -11.20 11.36
CA ALA A 293 -11.52 -12.58 11.84
C ALA A 293 -10.05 -13.01 12.00
N ALA A 294 -9.19 -12.66 11.05
CA ALA A 294 -7.75 -12.94 11.12
C ALA A 294 -7.09 -12.22 12.29
N SER A 295 -7.41 -10.93 12.50
CA SER A 295 -6.89 -10.15 13.61
C SER A 295 -7.43 -10.68 14.95
N ALA A 296 -8.72 -11.01 15.06
CA ALA A 296 -9.34 -11.55 16.26
C ALA A 296 -8.70 -12.89 16.67
N ALA A 297 -8.45 -13.77 15.72
CA ALA A 297 -7.75 -15.03 15.97
C ALA A 297 -6.31 -14.80 16.46
N ARG A 298 -5.58 -13.86 15.81
CA ARG A 298 -4.20 -13.51 16.16
C ARG A 298 -4.09 -12.97 17.59
N TYR A 299 -5.03 -12.10 17.99
CA TYR A 299 -5.02 -11.44 19.30
C TYR A 299 -5.89 -12.16 20.35
N ARG A 300 -6.48 -13.31 20.00
CA ARG A 300 -7.38 -14.11 20.86
C ARG A 300 -8.50 -13.26 21.44
N ARG A 301 -9.11 -12.43 20.60
CA ARG A 301 -10.24 -11.54 20.93
C ARG A 301 -11.50 -11.94 20.16
N PRO A 302 -12.70 -11.60 20.65
CA PRO A 302 -13.92 -11.81 19.90
C PRO A 302 -13.91 -10.96 18.61
N VAL A 303 -14.52 -11.49 17.54
CA VAL A 303 -14.70 -10.75 16.30
C VAL A 303 -15.77 -9.68 16.51
N PRO A 304 -15.47 -8.39 16.29
CA PRO A 304 -16.47 -7.34 16.36
C PRO A 304 -17.58 -7.55 15.33
N ALA A 305 -18.82 -7.24 15.71
CA ALA A 305 -19.95 -7.31 14.78
C ALA A 305 -19.97 -6.10 13.86
N LEU A 306 -20.24 -6.32 12.57
CA LEU A 306 -20.45 -5.27 11.58
C LEU A 306 -21.92 -4.88 11.57
N ASP A 307 -22.23 -3.59 11.68
CA ASP A 307 -23.56 -3.06 11.41
C ASP A 307 -23.67 -2.54 9.96
N ASP A 308 -24.90 -2.42 9.45
CA ASP A 308 -25.15 -1.97 8.09
C ASP A 308 -24.67 -0.54 7.84
N GLY A 309 -24.71 0.32 8.85
CA GLY A 309 -24.24 1.69 8.76
C GLY A 309 -22.72 1.74 8.58
N LEU A 310 -21.98 0.87 9.25
CA LEU A 310 -20.55 0.74 9.06
C LEU A 310 -20.21 0.21 7.66
N VAL A 311 -20.93 -0.81 7.20
CA VAL A 311 -20.73 -1.37 5.83
C VAL A 311 -20.91 -0.28 4.77
N GLN A 312 -21.93 0.59 4.90
CA GLN A 312 -22.12 1.73 4.00
C GLN A 312 -20.95 2.73 4.07
N ARG A 313 -20.46 3.07 5.28
CA ARG A 313 -19.32 3.98 5.45
C ARG A 313 -18.05 3.41 4.86
N LEU A 314 -17.77 2.11 5.09
CA LEU A 314 -16.62 1.42 4.50
C LEU A 314 -16.69 1.46 2.96
N GLY A 315 -17.85 1.22 2.37
CA GLY A 315 -18.06 1.26 0.92
C GLY A 315 -17.91 2.66 0.31
N ALA A 316 -18.21 3.72 1.07
CA ALA A 316 -18.11 5.10 0.62
C ALA A 316 -16.69 5.68 0.74
N TYR A 317 -15.80 5.06 1.50
CA TYR A 317 -14.45 5.55 1.71
C TYR A 317 -13.54 5.23 0.50
N ALA A 318 -12.61 6.12 0.20
CA ALA A 318 -11.78 6.03 -1.01
C ALA A 318 -10.61 5.02 -0.92
N TRP A 319 -10.25 4.59 0.30
CA TRP A 319 -9.18 3.60 0.57
C TRP A 319 -7.85 3.93 -0.14
N PRO A 320 -7.20 5.08 0.12
CA PRO A 320 -5.95 5.43 -0.52
C PRO A 320 -4.83 4.42 -0.25
N GLY A 321 -4.85 3.73 0.88
CA GLY A 321 -3.94 2.63 1.22
C GLY A 321 -4.48 1.23 0.85
N ASN A 322 -5.62 1.16 0.16
CA ASN A 322 -6.22 -0.07 -0.35
C ASN A 322 -6.40 -1.16 0.75
N LEU A 323 -6.05 -2.42 0.43
CA LEU A 323 -6.20 -3.55 1.36
C LEU A 323 -5.32 -3.43 2.61
N ARG A 324 -4.15 -2.78 2.49
CA ARG A 324 -3.27 -2.57 3.64
C ARG A 324 -3.91 -1.65 4.68
N GLU A 325 -4.53 -0.57 4.22
CA GLU A 325 -5.28 0.35 5.09
C GLU A 325 -6.49 -0.35 5.72
N LEU A 326 -7.23 -1.12 4.93
CA LEU A 326 -8.38 -1.90 5.39
C LEU A 326 -7.97 -2.92 6.47
N GLN A 327 -6.88 -3.65 6.28
CA GLN A 327 -6.34 -4.59 7.25
C GLN A 327 -5.89 -3.89 8.53
N ASN A 328 -5.19 -2.77 8.43
CA ASN A 328 -4.76 -1.97 9.57
C ASN A 328 -5.95 -1.42 10.38
N LEU A 329 -7.03 -1.03 9.69
CA LEU A 329 -8.26 -0.60 10.36
C LEU A 329 -8.91 -1.74 11.13
N ALA A 330 -9.03 -2.92 10.53
CA ALA A 330 -9.57 -4.12 11.15
C ALA A 330 -8.73 -4.54 12.38
N GLU A 331 -7.41 -4.56 12.25
CA GLU A 331 -6.49 -4.88 13.34
C GLU A 331 -6.64 -3.89 14.50
N ARG A 332 -6.69 -2.60 14.20
CA ARG A 332 -6.89 -1.53 15.21
C ARG A 332 -8.21 -1.72 15.95
N TRP A 333 -9.28 -2.00 15.25
CA TRP A 333 -10.58 -2.24 15.88
C TRP A 333 -10.55 -3.41 16.85
N VAL A 334 -9.97 -4.53 16.46
CA VAL A 334 -9.83 -5.70 17.32
C VAL A 334 -8.99 -5.40 18.57
N ILE A 335 -7.89 -4.63 18.43
CA ILE A 335 -6.98 -4.34 19.54
C ILE A 335 -7.57 -3.30 20.50
N MET A 336 -8.12 -2.22 19.98
CA MET A 336 -8.51 -1.06 20.77
C MET A 336 -10.00 -1.05 21.16
N GLY A 337 -10.82 -1.90 20.53
CA GLY A 337 -12.28 -1.91 20.75
C GLY A 337 -12.96 -0.63 20.24
N VAL A 338 -12.25 0.19 19.48
CA VAL A 338 -12.76 1.46 18.96
C VAL A 338 -13.53 1.17 17.69
N ASP A 339 -14.84 1.38 17.74
CA ASP A 339 -15.71 1.38 16.56
C ASP A 339 -15.13 2.36 15.51
N PRO A 340 -14.98 1.96 14.25
CA PRO A 340 -14.51 2.85 13.18
C PRO A 340 -15.48 3.98 12.83
N LYS A 341 -16.21 4.52 13.80
CA LYS A 341 -16.98 5.78 13.65
C LYS A 341 -16.11 6.92 13.16
N ASP A 342 -14.82 6.88 13.51
CA ASP A 342 -13.78 7.79 13.09
C ASP A 342 -13.02 7.28 11.85
N LEU A 343 -13.67 6.55 10.94
CA LEU A 343 -13.15 6.49 9.59
C LEU A 343 -12.87 7.94 9.17
N PRO A 344 -11.64 8.28 8.77
CA PRO A 344 -11.37 9.61 8.26
C PRO A 344 -12.45 9.90 7.23
N GLN A 345 -13.22 10.95 7.44
CA GLN A 345 -14.19 11.36 6.39
C GLN A 345 -13.38 11.37 5.10
N ALA A 346 -13.89 10.66 4.09
CA ALA A 346 -13.20 10.61 2.81
C ALA A 346 -12.74 12.04 2.51
N PRO A 347 -11.46 12.28 2.27
CA PRO A 347 -11.02 13.60 1.89
C PRO A 347 -11.97 14.02 0.79
N ALA A 348 -12.57 15.19 0.93
CA ALA A 348 -13.53 15.71 -0.04
C ALA A 348 -12.98 15.37 -1.42
N PRO A 349 -13.74 14.76 -2.35
CA PRO A 349 -13.22 14.05 -3.51
C PRO A 349 -12.10 14.87 -4.09
N ALA A 350 -10.87 14.40 -3.87
CA ALA A 350 -9.69 15.02 -4.45
C ALA A 350 -10.04 15.16 -5.91
N LEU A 351 -10.01 16.36 -6.43
CA LEU A 351 -10.33 16.76 -7.79
C LEU A 351 -10.30 15.51 -8.67
N ARG A 352 -11.49 15.03 -9.09
CA ARG A 352 -11.62 13.87 -9.96
C ARG A 352 -10.49 13.97 -10.95
N SER A 353 -9.70 12.91 -11.10
CA SER A 353 -8.57 12.86 -12.02
C SER A 353 -8.82 13.80 -13.18
N LEU A 354 -7.92 14.76 -13.37
CA LEU A 354 -8.06 15.71 -14.48
C LEU A 354 -8.50 14.95 -15.71
N PRO A 355 -9.47 15.46 -16.46
CA PRO A 355 -9.97 14.76 -17.64
C PRO A 355 -8.79 14.47 -18.56
N VAL A 356 -8.79 13.30 -19.20
CA VAL A 356 -7.80 13.00 -20.24
C VAL A 356 -8.01 14.02 -21.34
N LEU A 357 -6.99 14.84 -21.62
CA LEU A 357 -7.05 15.85 -22.65
C LEU A 357 -6.84 15.18 -24.01
N GLU A 358 -7.90 14.79 -24.66
CA GLU A 358 -7.90 14.26 -26.03
C GLU A 358 -8.26 15.36 -27.03
N PHE A 359 -7.93 15.13 -28.30
CA PHE A 359 -8.31 16.05 -29.37
C PHE A 359 -9.84 16.16 -29.46
N GLY A 360 -10.37 17.37 -29.25
CA GLY A 360 -11.83 17.62 -29.17
C GLY A 360 -12.34 17.80 -27.72
N PHE A 361 -11.49 17.76 -26.69
CA PHE A 361 -11.89 18.07 -25.32
C PHE A 361 -12.38 19.53 -25.21
N SER A 362 -13.63 19.69 -24.74
CA SER A 362 -14.22 21.01 -24.46
C SER A 362 -14.12 21.30 -22.97
N LEU A 363 -13.28 22.25 -22.60
CA LEU A 363 -13.16 22.72 -21.22
C LEU A 363 -14.48 23.29 -20.70
N SER A 364 -15.24 23.97 -21.57
CA SER A 364 -16.54 24.54 -21.23
C SER A 364 -17.54 23.46 -20.83
N ASP A 365 -17.70 22.43 -21.65
CA ASP A 365 -18.63 21.32 -21.40
C ASP A 365 -18.26 20.54 -20.14
N TYR A 366 -16.94 20.36 -19.91
CA TYR A 366 -16.45 19.73 -18.69
C TYR A 366 -16.78 20.55 -17.44
N LEU A 367 -16.54 21.86 -17.47
CA LEU A 367 -16.85 22.75 -16.36
C LEU A 367 -18.36 22.84 -16.09
N GLU A 368 -19.17 22.90 -17.13
CA GLU A 368 -20.64 22.88 -17.00
C GLU A 368 -21.15 21.58 -16.41
N SER A 369 -20.63 20.45 -16.86
CA SER A 369 -20.97 19.13 -16.32
C SER A 369 -20.57 19.01 -14.84
N ALA A 370 -19.38 19.47 -14.47
CA ALA A 370 -18.88 19.47 -13.10
C ALA A 370 -19.71 20.39 -12.20
N GLU A 371 -20.01 21.61 -12.66
CA GLU A 371 -20.84 22.58 -11.93
C GLU A 371 -22.26 22.02 -11.69
N ARG A 372 -22.88 21.44 -12.72
CA ARG A 372 -24.20 20.81 -12.60
C ARG A 372 -24.19 19.67 -11.57
N ALA A 373 -23.16 18.82 -11.59
CA ALA A 373 -23.03 17.71 -10.64
C ALA A 373 -22.91 18.20 -9.18
N ILE A 374 -22.14 19.26 -8.96
CA ILE A 374 -21.97 19.88 -7.63
C ILE A 374 -23.29 20.47 -7.12
N LEU A 375 -24.06 21.14 -7.98
CA LEU A 375 -25.35 21.72 -7.64
C LEU A 375 -26.38 20.65 -7.25
N VAL A 376 -26.44 19.55 -8.02
CA VAL A 376 -27.32 18.39 -7.72
C VAL A 376 -26.97 17.77 -6.38
N GLU A 377 -25.70 17.55 -6.10
CA GLU A 377 -25.24 16.97 -4.84
C GLU A 377 -25.51 17.91 -3.65
N ALA A 378 -25.33 19.21 -3.82
CA ALA A 378 -25.64 20.17 -2.76
C ALA A 378 -27.13 20.21 -2.43
N LEU A 379 -28.01 20.17 -3.44
CA LEU A 379 -29.46 20.08 -3.24
C LEU A 379 -29.86 18.76 -2.56
N ARG A 380 -29.26 17.65 -2.95
CA ARG A 380 -29.49 16.34 -2.32
C ARG A 380 -29.12 16.37 -0.84
N ARG A 381 -27.96 16.90 -0.49
CA ARG A 381 -27.46 17.00 0.92
C ARG A 381 -28.30 17.94 1.77
N SER A 382 -28.87 18.97 1.17
CA SER A 382 -29.73 19.93 1.86
C SER A 382 -31.22 19.57 1.85
N GLY A 383 -31.59 18.34 1.41
CA GLY A 383 -32.98 17.90 1.35
C GLY A 383 -33.86 18.78 0.45
N GLY A 384 -33.29 19.43 -0.58
CA GLY A 384 -33.96 20.36 -1.44
C GLY A 384 -33.97 21.82 -0.95
N ASP A 385 -33.51 22.09 0.28
CA ASP A 385 -33.44 23.48 0.80
C ASP A 385 -32.36 24.27 0.07
N ARG A 386 -32.79 25.20 -0.79
CA ARG A 386 -31.93 26.06 -1.60
C ARG A 386 -31.06 27.01 -0.76
N ALA A 387 -31.58 27.48 0.38
CA ALA A 387 -30.81 28.37 1.26
C ALA A 387 -29.69 27.59 1.94
N ALA A 388 -29.94 26.36 2.40
CA ALA A 388 -28.95 25.46 2.95
C ALA A 388 -27.93 25.04 1.89
N ALA A 389 -28.34 24.72 0.67
CA ALA A 389 -27.47 24.43 -0.46
C ALA A 389 -26.55 25.60 -0.80
N GLY A 390 -27.05 26.83 -0.80
CA GLY A 390 -26.26 28.02 -1.02
C GLY A 390 -25.19 28.22 0.05
N ARG A 391 -25.51 28.03 1.32
CA ARG A 391 -24.55 28.07 2.43
C ARG A 391 -23.49 26.97 2.30
N LEU A 392 -23.92 25.75 1.91
CA LEU A 392 -23.01 24.63 1.71
C LEU A 392 -21.97 24.89 0.59
N LEU A 393 -22.39 25.59 -0.46
CA LEU A 393 -21.56 25.91 -1.63
C LEU A 393 -20.80 27.25 -1.49
N GLY A 394 -21.04 28.03 -0.44
CA GLY A 394 -20.49 29.38 -0.31
C GLY A 394 -20.98 30.34 -1.42
N VAL A 395 -22.19 30.11 -1.98
CA VAL A 395 -22.72 30.87 -3.10
C VAL A 395 -23.91 31.72 -2.64
N GLU A 396 -23.92 32.98 -3.04
CA GLU A 396 -25.02 33.89 -2.74
C GLU A 396 -26.35 33.41 -3.35
N ARG A 397 -27.47 33.74 -2.70
CA ARG A 397 -28.81 33.29 -3.09
C ARG A 397 -29.17 33.58 -4.53
N ASN A 398 -28.81 34.75 -5.04
CA ASN A 398 -29.13 35.15 -6.43
C ASN A 398 -28.24 34.40 -7.42
N ALA A 399 -26.96 34.19 -7.12
CA ALA A 399 -26.06 33.42 -7.95
C ALA A 399 -26.46 31.94 -8.00
N LEU A 400 -26.88 31.34 -6.86
CA LEU A 400 -27.39 29.98 -6.83
C LEU A 400 -28.67 29.86 -7.68
N ARG A 401 -29.61 30.77 -7.53
CA ARG A 401 -30.85 30.75 -8.33
C ARG A 401 -30.57 30.80 -9.83
N TYR A 402 -29.66 31.67 -10.25
CA TYR A 402 -29.24 31.77 -11.66
C TYR A 402 -28.65 30.44 -12.16
N LYS A 403 -27.76 29.83 -11.38
CA LYS A 403 -27.14 28.54 -11.73
C LYS A 403 -28.15 27.41 -11.79
N LEU A 404 -29.10 27.34 -10.85
CA LEU A 404 -30.17 26.34 -10.86
C LEU A 404 -31.10 26.48 -12.08
N THR A 405 -31.41 27.71 -12.46
CA THR A 405 -32.21 27.98 -13.69
C THR A 405 -31.42 27.62 -14.94
N LYS A 406 -30.14 27.99 -15.02
CA LYS A 406 -29.23 27.64 -16.13
C LYS A 406 -29.19 26.14 -16.41
N TYR A 407 -29.18 25.32 -15.38
CA TYR A 407 -29.09 23.85 -15.51
C TYR A 407 -30.41 23.10 -15.41
N GLY A 408 -31.55 23.79 -15.44
CA GLY A 408 -32.89 23.17 -15.35
C GLY A 408 -33.14 22.44 -14.03
N LEU A 409 -32.57 22.92 -12.92
CA LEU A 409 -32.72 22.36 -11.59
C LEU A 409 -33.65 23.22 -10.69
N ALA A 410 -34.30 24.21 -11.25
CA ALA A 410 -35.10 25.17 -10.51
C ALA A 410 -36.48 24.62 -10.07
N ASP A 411 -36.98 23.55 -10.69
CA ASP A 411 -38.34 23.00 -10.49
C ASP A 411 -38.35 21.57 -9.90
N LYS A 412 -37.25 21.18 -9.24
CA LYS A 412 -37.19 19.88 -8.56
C LYS A 412 -37.02 20.05 -7.06
#